data_ae221fa0b2484719e808c9b6fd08c59b
#
_entry.id   ae221fa0b2484719e808c9b6fd08c59b
#
_cell.length_a   1.000
_cell.length_b   1.000
_cell.length_c   1.000
_cell.angle_alpha   90.00
_cell.angle_beta   90.00
_cell.angle_gamma   90.00
#
_symmetry.space_group_name_H-M   'P 1'
#
loop_
_entity.id
_entity.type
_entity.pdbx_description
1 polymer ?
#
loop_
_entity_poly.entity_id
_entity_poly.type
_entity_poly.pdbx_seq_one_letter_code
_entity_poly.pdbx_strand_id
1 'polypeptide(L)'
;EMFQAYGFAEQVMQEAYQVNETTFWKPDPNQAQHITRHDRIQDVEDDLSEMPHVIINQARIHDMFLDVMRRAPAKLEPFYSRKLVALQRDDAEDYPLTLTFERGVTHAQSAHALEQVKARYVVGCDGARSTVRTLIGRDLVGDALNQAWGVMDVLAVTDFPDVRIKSVIQSATEGNMLIIPREGGYMFRLYIELDKLNANQRIDRAKVSADYLIAAAQRILHPYRLEVKEMPWWSVYEIGQRLATAFDDAEPGRMPRVFLAGDACHTHSPKAGQGLNTSVNDTWNLGWKMAHVLRGQANPELLQTYSAERQDIAKQLIDFDRAFAKLFSTKVKSADNPNGADPDELQRMYMQFGRFTAGTAIRYKPSTLVGDASTVTVVLRDD
;
A
#
# COMPACT_ATOMS: atom_id res chain seq x y z
N GLU A 1 6.43 2.06 15.35
CA GLU A 1 5.66 1.75 16.59
C GLU A 1 5.13 0.32 16.59
N MET A 2 4.33 -0.14 15.58
CA MET A 2 3.83 -1.53 15.54
C MET A 2 4.96 -2.55 15.54
N PHE A 3 5.99 -2.36 14.71
CA PHE A 3 7.16 -3.24 14.70
C PHE A 3 7.90 -3.26 16.03
N GLN A 4 7.88 -2.15 16.77
CA GLN A 4 8.42 -2.07 18.12
C GLN A 4 7.58 -2.92 19.10
N ALA A 5 6.25 -2.85 19.00
CA ALA A 5 5.36 -3.69 19.81
C ALA A 5 5.55 -5.20 19.53
N TYR A 6 5.92 -5.57 18.29
CA TYR A 6 6.28 -6.94 17.93
C TYR A 6 7.75 -7.31 18.18
N GLY A 7 8.59 -6.37 18.61
CA GLY A 7 9.98 -6.61 19.01
C GLY A 7 10.99 -6.71 17.87
N PHE A 8 10.69 -6.24 16.66
CA PHE A 8 11.61 -6.27 15.52
C PHE A 8 11.88 -4.90 14.85
N ALA A 9 11.46 -3.79 15.49
CA ALA A 9 11.68 -2.46 14.92
C ALA A 9 13.16 -2.14 14.72
N GLU A 10 14.01 -2.53 15.64
CA GLU A 10 15.46 -2.31 15.55
C GLU A 10 16.05 -3.02 14.33
N GLN A 11 15.62 -4.27 14.07
CA GLN A 11 16.05 -5.02 12.89
C GLN A 11 15.61 -4.34 11.59
N VAL A 12 14.37 -3.81 11.54
CA VAL A 12 13.90 -3.02 10.40
C VAL A 12 14.78 -1.79 10.19
N MET A 13 15.11 -1.06 11.26
CA MET A 13 15.94 0.14 11.18
C MET A 13 17.37 -0.14 10.71
N GLN A 14 17.93 -1.29 11.06
CA GLN A 14 19.26 -1.72 10.63
C GLN A 14 19.31 -2.12 9.15
N GLU A 15 18.25 -2.77 8.66
CA GLU A 15 18.21 -3.30 7.30
C GLU A 15 17.68 -2.29 6.27
N ALA A 16 16.81 -1.36 6.69
CA ALA A 16 16.08 -0.47 5.81
C ALA A 16 16.94 0.70 5.27
N TYR A 17 16.53 1.23 4.12
CA TYR A 17 17.00 2.52 3.64
C TYR A 17 16.19 3.64 4.33
N GLN A 18 16.85 4.64 4.90
CA GLN A 18 16.22 5.80 5.54
C GLN A 18 15.97 6.90 4.50
N VAL A 19 14.73 7.35 4.40
CA VAL A 19 14.32 8.43 3.50
C VAL A 19 14.34 9.75 4.29
N ASN A 20 15.38 10.51 4.14
CA ASN A 20 15.52 11.82 4.81
C ASN A 20 15.02 12.96 3.92
N GLU A 21 15.17 12.80 2.61
CA GLU A 21 14.92 13.84 1.63
C GLU A 21 14.26 13.29 0.38
N THR A 22 13.50 14.15 -0.29
CA THR A 22 12.91 13.89 -1.60
C THR A 22 13.30 15.00 -2.56
N THR A 23 13.74 14.64 -3.77
CA THR A 23 14.08 15.61 -4.83
C THR A 23 13.02 15.62 -5.91
N PHE A 24 12.80 16.81 -6.47
CA PHE A 24 11.88 17.05 -7.59
C PHE A 24 12.67 17.49 -8.81
N TRP A 25 12.48 16.74 -9.90
CA TRP A 25 13.13 16.98 -11.17
C TRP A 25 12.09 17.33 -12.23
N LYS A 26 12.36 18.35 -13.02
CA LYS A 26 11.45 18.87 -14.05
C LYS A 26 12.21 19.06 -15.38
N PRO A 27 11.48 19.23 -16.50
CA PRO A 27 12.10 19.58 -17.76
C PRO A 27 12.93 20.86 -17.63
N ASP A 28 14.12 20.85 -18.24
CA ASP A 28 14.96 22.05 -18.32
C ASP A 28 14.25 23.12 -19.17
N PRO A 29 14.11 24.37 -18.69
CA PRO A 29 13.44 25.45 -19.46
C PRO A 29 14.07 25.75 -20.79
N ASN A 30 15.39 25.51 -20.94
CA ASN A 30 16.14 25.81 -22.15
C ASN A 30 16.25 24.62 -23.10
N GLN A 31 16.12 23.40 -22.55
CA GLN A 31 16.25 22.14 -23.28
C GLN A 31 15.22 21.13 -22.75
N ALA A 32 13.98 21.22 -23.21
CA ALA A 32 12.84 20.47 -22.67
C ALA A 32 13.01 18.95 -22.65
N GLN A 33 13.92 18.40 -23.45
CA GLN A 33 14.26 16.96 -23.43
C GLN A 33 15.25 16.56 -22.30
N HIS A 34 15.83 17.55 -21.61
CA HIS A 34 16.67 17.34 -20.44
C HIS A 34 15.84 17.53 -19.17
N ILE A 35 16.29 16.89 -18.08
CA ILE A 35 15.74 17.14 -16.74
C ILE A 35 16.74 17.94 -15.92
N THR A 36 16.22 18.81 -15.05
CA THR A 36 17.00 19.58 -14.09
C THR A 36 16.38 19.47 -12.70
N ARG A 37 17.22 19.50 -11.65
CA ARG A 37 16.72 19.51 -10.28
C ARG A 37 16.01 20.83 -10.02
N HIS A 38 14.73 20.73 -9.67
CA HIS A 38 13.90 21.88 -9.34
C HIS A 38 13.98 22.20 -7.84
N ASP A 39 13.87 21.16 -7.00
CA ASP A 39 13.88 21.31 -5.57
C ASP A 39 14.37 20.06 -4.83
N ARG A 40 14.71 20.23 -3.56
CA ARG A 40 15.07 19.18 -2.62
C ARG A 40 14.48 19.54 -1.26
N ILE A 41 13.60 18.72 -0.76
CA ILE A 41 12.89 18.94 0.48
C ILE A 41 13.18 17.84 1.50
N GLN A 42 13.03 18.14 2.77
CA GLN A 42 12.97 17.15 3.82
C GLN A 42 11.72 16.28 3.64
N ASP A 43 11.84 14.96 3.79
CA ASP A 43 10.72 14.04 3.53
C ASP A 43 9.66 14.06 4.64
N VAL A 44 10.09 14.23 5.89
CA VAL A 44 9.22 14.33 7.07
C VAL A 44 9.64 15.54 7.89
N GLU A 45 8.66 16.35 8.32
CA GLU A 45 8.89 17.52 9.17
C GLU A 45 9.56 17.10 10.50
N ASP A 46 10.44 17.96 11.04
CA ASP A 46 11.01 17.77 12.36
C ASP A 46 9.91 17.71 13.43
N ASP A 47 10.13 16.94 14.47
CA ASP A 47 9.21 16.76 15.61
C ASP A 47 7.86 16.10 15.26
N LEU A 48 7.67 15.67 14.03
CA LEU A 48 6.43 15.00 13.61
C LEU A 48 6.36 13.56 14.10
N SER A 49 7.48 12.85 14.07
CA SER A 49 7.59 11.45 14.53
C SER A 49 9.03 11.13 14.90
N GLU A 50 9.23 10.40 16.00
CA GLU A 50 10.52 9.83 16.37
C GLU A 50 10.93 8.66 15.44
N MET A 51 9.96 8.13 14.66
CA MET A 51 10.20 7.02 13.74
C MET A 51 10.43 7.55 12.33
N PRO A 52 11.63 7.35 11.75
CA PRO A 52 11.93 7.85 10.42
C PRO A 52 11.13 7.10 9.34
N HIS A 53 10.96 7.74 8.18
CA HIS A 53 10.46 7.07 7.00
C HIS A 53 11.53 6.12 6.47
N VAL A 54 11.19 4.84 6.30
CA VAL A 54 12.13 3.81 5.85
C VAL A 54 11.55 3.01 4.68
N ILE A 55 12.44 2.49 3.85
CA ILE A 55 12.12 1.58 2.76
C ILE A 55 12.82 0.25 2.99
N ILE A 56 12.03 -0.80 3.01
CA ILE A 56 12.50 -2.18 3.17
C ILE A 56 11.66 -3.11 2.30
N ASN A 57 12.23 -4.23 1.89
CA ASN A 57 11.52 -5.25 1.15
C ASN A 57 10.35 -5.82 1.96
N GLN A 58 9.15 -5.86 1.36
CA GLN A 58 7.95 -6.40 2.01
C GLN A 58 8.11 -7.88 2.39
N ALA A 59 8.82 -8.67 1.58
CA ALA A 59 9.10 -10.07 1.92
C ALA A 59 9.94 -10.17 3.21
N ARG A 60 10.83 -9.20 3.46
CA ARG A 60 11.63 -9.17 4.68
C ARG A 60 10.79 -8.87 5.92
N ILE A 61 9.83 -7.94 5.81
CA ILE A 61 8.85 -7.68 6.87
C ILE A 61 8.00 -8.94 7.14
N HIS A 62 7.59 -9.63 6.09
CA HIS A 62 6.86 -10.90 6.21
C HIS A 62 7.66 -11.96 6.97
N ASP A 63 8.95 -12.12 6.68
CA ASP A 63 9.83 -13.04 7.41
C ASP A 63 9.90 -12.70 8.90
N MET A 64 10.02 -11.41 9.24
CA MET A 64 10.04 -10.95 10.64
C MET A 64 8.73 -11.29 11.37
N PHE A 65 7.58 -11.12 10.71
CA PHE A 65 6.29 -11.54 11.30
C PHE A 65 6.19 -13.06 11.46
N LEU A 66 6.68 -13.86 10.49
CA LEU A 66 6.74 -15.32 10.62
C LEU A 66 7.61 -15.73 11.82
N ASP A 67 8.72 -15.04 12.04
CA ASP A 67 9.57 -15.31 13.20
C ASP A 67 8.86 -14.97 14.52
N VAL A 68 8.08 -13.89 14.57
CA VAL A 68 7.23 -13.58 15.73
C VAL A 68 6.22 -14.69 15.98
N MET A 69 5.55 -15.19 14.94
CA MET A 69 4.59 -16.30 15.04
C MET A 69 5.25 -17.57 15.61
N ARG A 70 6.43 -17.93 15.11
CA ARG A 70 7.19 -19.11 15.55
C ARG A 70 7.67 -19.03 16.99
N ARG A 71 8.03 -17.81 17.44
CA ARG A 71 8.49 -17.55 18.81
C ARG A 71 7.33 -17.39 19.80
N ALA A 72 6.12 -17.14 19.34
CA ALA A 72 4.94 -17.04 20.20
C ALA A 72 4.68 -18.35 20.93
N PRO A 73 4.04 -18.33 22.12
CA PRO A 73 3.76 -19.55 22.91
C PRO A 73 3.03 -20.63 22.12
N ALA A 74 2.14 -20.24 21.20
CA ALA A 74 1.40 -21.17 20.34
C ALA A 74 2.23 -21.74 19.17
N LYS A 75 3.44 -21.21 18.91
CA LYS A 75 4.36 -21.66 17.84
C LYS A 75 3.63 -21.87 16.50
N LEU A 76 2.86 -20.89 16.09
CA LEU A 76 2.03 -20.98 14.89
C LEU A 76 2.89 -21.00 13.63
N GLU A 77 2.55 -21.89 12.70
CA GLU A 77 3.10 -21.95 11.34
C GLU A 77 1.96 -21.75 10.33
N PRO A 78 2.18 -21.03 9.24
CA PRO A 78 1.17 -20.88 8.20
C PRO A 78 0.97 -22.18 7.41
N PHE A 79 -0.27 -22.49 7.10
CA PHE A 79 -0.65 -23.63 6.25
C PHE A 79 -0.72 -23.20 4.79
N TYR A 80 0.34 -23.38 4.04
CA TYR A 80 0.41 -23.06 2.61
C TYR A 80 -0.36 -24.05 1.73
N SER A 81 -0.51 -23.71 0.45
CA SER A 81 -1.14 -24.53 -0.59
C SER A 81 -2.58 -24.92 -0.26
N ARG A 82 -3.34 -24.00 0.33
CA ARG A 82 -4.76 -24.12 0.61
C ARG A 82 -5.51 -22.95 -0.01
N LYS A 83 -6.41 -23.24 -0.93
CA LYS A 83 -7.26 -22.25 -1.60
C LYS A 83 -8.66 -22.33 -1.02
N LEU A 84 -9.15 -21.25 -0.44
CA LEU A 84 -10.54 -21.17 0.01
C LEU A 84 -11.49 -21.24 -1.21
N VAL A 85 -12.50 -22.12 -1.15
CA VAL A 85 -13.48 -22.30 -2.21
C VAL A 85 -14.93 -22.12 -1.74
N ALA A 86 -15.20 -22.31 -0.44
CA ALA A 86 -16.52 -22.07 0.14
C ALA A 86 -16.41 -21.60 1.60
N LEU A 87 -17.38 -20.81 2.00
CA LEU A 87 -17.61 -20.35 3.36
C LEU A 87 -19.09 -20.43 3.67
N GLN A 88 -19.43 -21.10 4.76
CA GLN A 88 -20.79 -21.24 5.25
C GLN A 88 -20.85 -20.70 6.67
N ARG A 89 -22.00 -20.13 7.06
CA ARG A 89 -22.22 -19.59 8.40
C ARG A 89 -23.50 -20.12 9.01
N ASP A 90 -23.39 -20.72 10.18
CA ASP A 90 -24.50 -21.18 11.02
C ASP A 90 -24.29 -20.62 12.45
N ASP A 91 -25.05 -19.59 12.79
CA ASP A 91 -24.92 -18.89 14.08
C ASP A 91 -25.41 -19.71 15.29
N ALA A 92 -26.00 -20.90 15.09
CA ALA A 92 -26.38 -21.81 16.16
C ALA A 92 -25.22 -22.66 16.69
N GLU A 93 -24.10 -22.71 15.95
CA GLU A 93 -22.91 -23.48 16.31
C GLU A 93 -21.89 -22.67 17.13
N ASP A 94 -21.11 -23.33 18.00
CA ASP A 94 -20.01 -22.73 18.76
C ASP A 94 -18.89 -22.18 17.86
N TYR A 95 -18.69 -22.84 16.71
CA TYR A 95 -17.80 -22.44 15.62
C TYR A 95 -18.66 -22.18 14.38
N PRO A 96 -19.25 -20.99 14.26
CA PRO A 96 -20.31 -20.71 13.29
C PRO A 96 -19.86 -20.69 11.83
N LEU A 97 -18.55 -20.66 11.59
CA LEU A 97 -18.01 -20.58 10.23
C LEU A 97 -17.40 -21.91 9.83
N THR A 98 -17.83 -22.47 8.69
CA THR A 98 -17.23 -23.62 8.04
C THR A 98 -16.58 -23.18 6.74
N LEU A 99 -15.26 -23.32 6.69
CA LEU A 99 -14.45 -23.00 5.51
C LEU A 99 -14.08 -24.28 4.79
N THR A 100 -14.22 -24.31 3.47
CA THR A 100 -13.78 -25.41 2.64
C THR A 100 -12.59 -24.96 1.79
N PHE A 101 -11.48 -25.69 1.88
CA PHE A 101 -10.26 -25.44 1.16
C PHE A 101 -9.97 -26.55 0.15
N GLU A 102 -9.53 -26.17 -1.04
CA GLU A 102 -8.82 -27.07 -1.94
C GLU A 102 -7.35 -27.13 -1.53
N ARG A 103 -6.83 -28.34 -1.36
CA ARG A 103 -5.40 -28.57 -1.19
C ARG A 103 -4.71 -28.50 -2.54
N GLY A 104 -3.74 -27.59 -2.69
CA GLY A 104 -2.88 -27.50 -3.87
C GLY A 104 -2.02 -28.75 -3.98
N VAL A 105 -2.09 -29.41 -5.12
CA VAL A 105 -1.26 -30.56 -5.44
C VAL A 105 0.06 -30.07 -6.01
N THR A 106 1.15 -30.43 -5.37
CA THR A 106 2.52 -30.07 -5.81
C THR A 106 3.02 -30.89 -7.01
N HIS A 107 2.29 -31.92 -7.45
CA HIS A 107 2.56 -32.66 -8.71
C HIS A 107 1.27 -33.28 -9.26
N ALA A 108 1.11 -33.23 -10.57
CA ALA A 108 0.01 -33.77 -11.32
C ALA A 108 -0.30 -35.23 -10.95
N GLN A 109 -1.48 -35.52 -10.43
CA GLN A 109 -2.20 -36.80 -10.38
C GLN A 109 -2.96 -37.15 -9.09
N SER A 110 -3.22 -36.20 -8.18
CA SER A 110 -4.13 -36.49 -7.06
C SER A 110 -5.40 -35.66 -7.18
N ALA A 111 -6.55 -36.29 -6.94
CA ALA A 111 -7.83 -35.59 -6.84
C ALA A 111 -7.70 -34.44 -5.82
N HIS A 112 -8.26 -33.28 -6.16
CA HIS A 112 -8.29 -32.11 -5.26
C HIS A 112 -8.93 -32.53 -3.94
N ALA A 113 -8.09 -32.74 -2.91
CA ALA A 113 -8.59 -33.09 -1.59
C ALA A 113 -9.20 -31.83 -0.94
N LEU A 114 -10.48 -31.91 -0.60
CA LEU A 114 -11.14 -30.85 0.15
C LEU A 114 -10.83 -31.04 1.65
N GLU A 115 -10.55 -29.94 2.30
CA GLU A 115 -10.33 -29.84 3.75
C GLU A 115 -11.33 -28.85 4.33
N GLN A 116 -12.01 -29.22 5.42
CA GLN A 116 -12.90 -28.31 6.13
C GLN A 116 -12.30 -27.87 7.46
N VAL A 117 -12.46 -26.57 7.75
CA VAL A 117 -12.05 -25.95 9.01
C VAL A 117 -13.23 -25.20 9.59
N LYS A 118 -13.55 -25.45 10.85
CA LYS A 118 -14.52 -24.65 11.61
C LYS A 118 -13.82 -23.53 12.39
N ALA A 119 -14.40 -22.32 12.37
CA ALA A 119 -13.83 -21.15 13.01
C ALA A 119 -14.90 -20.26 13.68
N ARG A 120 -14.48 -19.50 14.70
CA ARG A 120 -15.33 -18.47 15.33
C ARG A 120 -15.33 -17.18 14.51
N TYR A 121 -14.21 -16.86 13.94
CA TYR A 121 -13.98 -15.66 13.09
C TYR A 121 -13.07 -16.00 11.92
N VAL A 122 -13.22 -15.25 10.85
CA VAL A 122 -12.36 -15.34 9.65
C VAL A 122 -11.89 -13.94 9.28
N VAL A 123 -10.64 -13.81 8.91
CA VAL A 123 -10.08 -12.57 8.36
C VAL A 123 -9.55 -12.86 6.96
N GLY A 124 -10.17 -12.28 5.94
CA GLY A 124 -9.75 -12.34 4.54
C GLY A 124 -8.66 -11.31 4.25
N CYS A 125 -7.41 -11.78 4.14
CA CYS A 125 -6.26 -10.98 3.70
C CYS A 125 -5.78 -11.45 2.32
N ASP A 126 -6.71 -11.91 1.47
CA ASP A 126 -6.48 -12.65 0.23
C ASP A 126 -6.39 -11.76 -1.01
N GLY A 127 -6.13 -10.44 -0.79
CA GLY A 127 -5.73 -9.49 -1.82
C GLY A 127 -6.85 -8.95 -2.69
N ALA A 128 -6.50 -8.20 -3.72
CA ALA A 128 -7.42 -7.44 -4.57
C ALA A 128 -8.49 -8.31 -5.25
N ARG A 129 -8.22 -9.61 -5.47
CA ARG A 129 -9.16 -10.61 -6.03
C ARG A 129 -9.74 -11.51 -4.94
N SER A 130 -9.97 -10.97 -3.76
CA SER A 130 -10.41 -11.70 -2.57
C SER A 130 -11.60 -12.62 -2.83
N THR A 131 -11.40 -13.90 -2.52
CA THR A 131 -12.46 -14.92 -2.49
C THR A 131 -13.36 -14.71 -1.27
N VAL A 132 -12.76 -14.34 -0.12
CA VAL A 132 -13.54 -14.08 1.11
C VAL A 132 -14.53 -12.94 0.88
N ARG A 133 -14.08 -11.82 0.29
CA ARG A 133 -14.97 -10.69 -0.05
C ARG A 133 -16.15 -11.13 -0.91
N THR A 134 -15.88 -11.92 -1.95
CA THR A 134 -16.93 -12.43 -2.84
C THR A 134 -17.92 -13.35 -2.12
N LEU A 135 -17.41 -14.24 -1.25
CA LEU A 135 -18.24 -15.20 -0.51
C LEU A 135 -19.15 -14.53 0.52
N ILE A 136 -18.78 -13.37 1.05
CA ILE A 136 -19.64 -12.59 1.97
C ILE A 136 -20.49 -11.53 1.24
N GLY A 137 -20.54 -11.56 -0.10
CA GLY A 137 -21.38 -10.67 -0.88
C GLY A 137 -20.96 -9.21 -0.85
N ARG A 138 -19.67 -8.92 -0.71
CA ARG A 138 -19.14 -7.54 -0.73
C ARG A 138 -18.46 -7.27 -2.07
N ASP A 139 -18.70 -6.07 -2.60
CA ASP A 139 -18.12 -5.61 -3.85
C ASP A 139 -16.96 -4.66 -3.63
N LEU A 140 -16.03 -4.63 -4.57
CA LEU A 140 -14.96 -3.66 -4.63
C LEU A 140 -15.33 -2.57 -5.64
N VAL A 141 -15.75 -1.41 -5.16
CA VAL A 141 -16.31 -0.30 -5.93
C VAL A 141 -15.26 0.79 -6.14
N GLY A 142 -15.20 1.37 -7.32
CA GLY A 142 -14.32 2.47 -7.67
C GLY A 142 -13.83 2.39 -9.10
N ASP A 143 -12.86 3.24 -9.44
CA ASP A 143 -12.37 3.42 -10.80
C ASP A 143 -11.15 2.54 -11.07
N ALA A 144 -11.10 1.95 -12.25
CA ALA A 144 -9.84 1.56 -12.85
C ALA A 144 -9.25 2.81 -13.50
N LEU A 145 -8.18 3.36 -12.94
CA LEU A 145 -7.42 4.36 -13.69
C LEU A 145 -6.79 3.65 -14.88
N ASN A 146 -7.02 4.19 -16.09
CA ASN A 146 -6.40 3.68 -17.31
C ASN A 146 -4.91 4.09 -17.38
N GLN A 147 -4.21 3.91 -16.26
CA GLN A 147 -2.80 4.18 -16.11
C GLN A 147 -2.09 2.90 -15.70
N ALA A 148 -1.04 2.61 -16.40
CA ALA A 148 -0.17 1.52 -16.05
C ALA A 148 1.21 2.04 -15.69
N TRP A 149 1.86 1.30 -14.82
CA TRP A 149 3.19 1.60 -14.32
C TRP A 149 4.08 0.39 -14.49
N GLY A 150 5.20 0.60 -15.16
CA GLY A 150 6.31 -0.35 -15.12
C GLY A 150 7.10 -0.12 -13.84
N VAL A 151 7.40 -1.20 -13.12
CA VAL A 151 8.20 -1.15 -11.90
C VAL A 151 9.34 -2.13 -12.03
N MET A 152 10.57 -1.70 -11.72
CA MET A 152 11.73 -2.58 -11.75
C MET A 152 12.72 -2.26 -10.63
N ASP A 153 13.27 -3.29 -10.02
CA ASP A 153 14.41 -3.21 -9.12
C ASP A 153 15.68 -3.44 -9.94
N VAL A 154 16.64 -2.54 -9.85
CA VAL A 154 17.84 -2.58 -10.68
C VAL A 154 19.12 -2.35 -9.89
N LEU A 155 20.17 -3.06 -10.31
CA LEU A 155 21.55 -2.69 -10.07
C LEU A 155 22.08 -2.03 -11.34
N ALA A 156 22.49 -0.77 -11.26
CA ALA A 156 22.87 -0.01 -12.44
C ALA A 156 24.05 0.93 -12.17
N VAL A 157 24.75 1.28 -13.24
CA VAL A 157 25.73 2.38 -13.26
C VAL A 157 25.05 3.60 -13.84
N THR A 158 25.15 4.73 -13.15
CA THR A 158 24.51 5.98 -13.56
C THR A 158 25.33 7.17 -13.05
N ASP A 159 25.29 8.27 -13.78
CA ASP A 159 25.78 9.58 -13.38
C ASP A 159 24.66 10.51 -12.88
N PHE A 160 23.42 9.97 -12.72
CA PHE A 160 22.33 10.71 -12.11
C PHE A 160 22.65 11.03 -10.65
N PRO A 161 22.76 12.32 -10.25
CA PRO A 161 23.34 12.69 -8.96
C PRO A 161 22.48 12.26 -7.77
N ASP A 162 21.16 12.13 -7.93
CA ASP A 162 20.22 11.81 -6.87
C ASP A 162 19.78 10.34 -6.86
N VAL A 163 20.55 9.44 -7.46
CA VAL A 163 20.23 8.01 -7.53
C VAL A 163 20.02 7.37 -6.15
N ARG A 164 20.61 7.95 -5.10
CA ARG A 164 20.45 7.50 -3.71
C ARG A 164 19.51 8.38 -2.88
N ILE A 165 18.71 9.20 -3.53
CA ILE A 165 17.66 10.03 -2.92
C ILE A 165 16.34 9.68 -3.59
N LYS A 166 15.25 9.61 -2.81
CA LYS A 166 13.90 9.47 -3.38
C LYS A 166 13.66 10.64 -4.33
N SER A 167 13.39 10.36 -5.59
CA SER A 167 13.30 11.38 -6.64
C SER A 167 12.00 11.26 -7.41
N VAL A 168 11.31 12.38 -7.55
CA VAL A 168 10.11 12.56 -8.38
C VAL A 168 10.55 13.26 -9.66
N ILE A 169 10.42 12.58 -10.79
CA ILE A 169 10.93 13.07 -12.08
C ILE A 169 9.76 13.23 -13.04
N GLN A 170 9.59 14.44 -13.57
CA GLN A 170 8.63 14.76 -14.61
C GLN A 170 9.38 15.05 -15.90
N SER A 171 9.14 14.28 -16.95
CA SER A 171 9.68 14.52 -18.29
C SER A 171 8.69 15.30 -19.12
N ALA A 172 9.19 16.11 -20.08
CA ALA A 172 8.33 16.84 -20.99
C ALA A 172 7.64 15.91 -22.02
N THR A 173 8.32 14.83 -22.44
CA THR A 173 7.94 14.01 -23.61
C THR A 173 7.66 12.56 -23.28
N GLU A 174 8.35 11.99 -22.26
CA GLU A 174 8.45 10.55 -22.04
C GLU A 174 7.60 10.03 -20.86
N GLY A 175 6.80 10.89 -20.21
CA GLY A 175 6.06 10.54 -19.01
C GLY A 175 6.85 10.82 -17.73
N ASN A 176 6.42 10.22 -16.62
CA ASN A 176 6.95 10.49 -15.31
C ASN A 176 7.62 9.25 -14.72
N MET A 177 8.55 9.49 -13.80
CA MET A 177 9.27 8.41 -13.11
C MET A 177 9.49 8.74 -11.64
N LEU A 178 9.47 7.70 -10.79
CA LEU A 178 9.98 7.79 -9.43
C LEU A 178 11.24 6.92 -9.31
N ILE A 179 12.24 7.45 -8.65
CA ILE A 179 13.40 6.67 -8.19
C ILE A 179 13.27 6.52 -6.69
N ILE A 180 13.33 5.28 -6.23
CA ILE A 180 13.27 4.94 -4.81
C ILE A 180 14.48 4.08 -4.48
N PRO A 181 15.45 4.60 -3.71
CA PRO A 181 16.56 3.79 -3.24
C PRO A 181 16.05 2.61 -2.42
N ARG A 182 16.74 1.50 -2.56
CA ARG A 182 16.45 0.29 -1.83
C ARG A 182 17.52 0.04 -0.76
N GLU A 183 17.19 -0.85 0.15
CA GLU A 183 18.11 -1.38 1.15
C GLU A 183 19.40 -1.94 0.52
N GLY A 184 20.47 -2.04 1.30
CA GLY A 184 21.76 -2.60 0.87
C GLY A 184 22.67 -1.63 0.12
N GLY A 185 22.26 -0.39 -0.14
CA GLY A 185 23.13 0.70 -0.63
C GLY A 185 23.36 0.76 -2.14
N TYR A 186 23.03 -0.28 -2.92
CA TYR A 186 23.34 -0.35 -4.35
C TYR A 186 22.10 -0.40 -5.24
N MET A 187 21.08 -1.13 -4.84
CA MET A 187 19.85 -1.30 -5.60
C MET A 187 18.94 -0.10 -5.46
N PHE A 188 18.19 0.21 -6.52
CA PHE A 188 17.11 1.19 -6.48
C PHE A 188 15.95 0.70 -7.33
N ARG A 189 14.76 1.21 -7.02
CA ARG A 189 13.51 0.90 -7.71
C ARG A 189 13.11 2.06 -8.61
N LEU A 190 12.75 1.74 -9.82
CA LEU A 190 12.17 2.65 -10.79
C LEU A 190 10.68 2.37 -10.94
N TYR A 191 9.86 3.39 -10.81
CA TYR A 191 8.46 3.40 -11.21
C TYR A 191 8.34 4.27 -12.44
N ILE A 192 7.92 3.71 -13.56
CA ILE A 192 7.86 4.39 -14.86
C ILE A 192 6.42 4.46 -15.29
N GLU A 193 5.91 5.67 -15.52
CA GLU A 193 4.59 5.85 -16.09
C GLU A 193 4.60 5.37 -17.54
N LEU A 194 3.71 4.43 -17.84
CA LEU A 194 3.51 3.95 -19.19
C LEU A 194 2.41 4.78 -19.86
N ASP A 195 2.36 4.76 -21.18
CA ASP A 195 1.42 5.57 -21.98
C ASP A 195 -0.02 5.48 -21.45
N LYS A 196 -0.72 6.62 -21.48
CA LYS A 196 -2.13 6.69 -21.10
C LYS A 196 -2.95 5.80 -22.01
N LEU A 197 -3.52 4.77 -21.43
CA LEU A 197 -4.47 3.91 -22.12
C LEU A 197 -5.77 4.68 -22.37
N ASN A 198 -6.34 4.55 -23.55
CA ASN A 198 -7.68 5.03 -23.84
C ASN A 198 -8.68 4.31 -22.89
N ALA A 199 -9.80 4.95 -22.55
CA ALA A 199 -10.75 4.55 -21.51
C ALA A 199 -11.21 3.09 -21.53
N ASN A 200 -11.02 2.36 -22.64
CA ASN A 200 -11.39 0.96 -22.82
C ASN A 200 -10.22 0.05 -23.21
N GLN A 201 -8.99 0.55 -23.20
CA GLN A 201 -7.80 -0.26 -23.53
C GLN A 201 -7.08 -0.66 -22.27
N ARG A 202 -6.88 -1.97 -22.10
CA ARG A 202 -5.91 -2.51 -21.17
C ARG A 202 -4.54 -2.49 -21.82
N ILE A 203 -3.49 -2.32 -21.00
CA ILE A 203 -2.13 -2.52 -21.49
C ILE A 203 -2.03 -3.94 -22.06
N ASP A 204 -1.56 -3.99 -23.29
CA ASP A 204 -1.09 -5.25 -23.84
C ASP A 204 0.23 -5.61 -23.17
N ARG A 205 0.12 -6.33 -22.03
CA ARG A 205 1.29 -6.74 -21.23
C ARG A 205 2.30 -7.53 -22.05
N ALA A 206 1.88 -8.13 -23.16
CA ALA A 206 2.77 -8.85 -24.05
C ALA A 206 3.73 -7.91 -24.80
N LYS A 207 3.40 -6.61 -24.90
CA LYS A 207 4.25 -5.61 -25.54
C LYS A 207 5.19 -4.88 -24.59
N VAL A 208 5.00 -5.01 -23.29
CA VAL A 208 5.89 -4.42 -22.30
C VAL A 208 6.93 -5.45 -21.89
N SER A 209 8.16 -5.21 -22.27
CA SER A 209 9.33 -6.03 -21.90
C SER A 209 10.20 -5.26 -20.88
N ALA A 210 11.12 -5.96 -20.27
CA ALA A 210 12.16 -5.36 -19.44
C ALA A 210 12.97 -4.32 -20.21
N ASP A 211 13.38 -4.64 -21.43
CA ASP A 211 14.14 -3.72 -22.28
C ASP A 211 13.34 -2.46 -22.63
N TYR A 212 12.03 -2.59 -22.82
CA TYR A 212 11.15 -1.44 -23.04
C TYR A 212 11.18 -0.49 -21.83
N LEU A 213 11.09 -1.02 -20.61
CA LEU A 213 11.13 -0.23 -19.37
C LEU A 213 12.50 0.43 -19.18
N ILE A 214 13.59 -0.29 -19.46
CA ILE A 214 14.96 0.26 -19.39
C ILE A 214 15.11 1.41 -20.36
N ALA A 215 14.69 1.24 -21.60
CA ALA A 215 14.77 2.29 -22.62
C ALA A 215 13.92 3.52 -22.27
N ALA A 216 12.73 3.32 -21.69
CA ALA A 216 11.91 4.43 -21.21
C ALA A 216 12.59 5.19 -20.06
N ALA A 217 13.16 4.49 -19.09
CA ALA A 217 13.91 5.10 -17.99
C ALA A 217 15.12 5.91 -18.50
N GLN A 218 15.87 5.38 -19.47
CA GLN A 218 17.01 6.06 -20.08
C GLN A 218 16.59 7.37 -20.75
N ARG A 219 15.46 7.39 -21.47
CA ARG A 219 14.95 8.61 -22.11
C ARG A 219 14.48 9.64 -21.10
N ILE A 220 13.80 9.20 -20.03
CA ILE A 220 13.32 10.09 -18.95
C ILE A 220 14.49 10.73 -18.21
N LEU A 221 15.58 9.99 -17.98
CA LEU A 221 16.75 10.48 -17.25
C LEU A 221 17.67 11.38 -18.06
N HIS A 222 17.44 11.52 -19.38
CA HIS A 222 18.32 12.34 -20.20
C HIS A 222 18.49 13.76 -19.61
N PRO A 223 19.73 14.30 -19.49
CA PRO A 223 20.97 13.87 -20.17
C PRO A 223 21.79 12.81 -19.40
N TYR A 224 21.32 12.35 -18.25
CA TYR A 224 22.07 11.39 -17.43
C TYR A 224 22.03 10.00 -18.05
N ARG A 225 23.11 9.23 -17.83
CA ARG A 225 23.23 7.85 -18.32
C ARG A 225 22.66 6.88 -17.30
N LEU A 226 22.04 5.82 -17.78
CA LEU A 226 21.61 4.67 -16.99
C LEU A 226 22.03 3.40 -17.72
N GLU A 227 22.91 2.62 -17.10
CA GLU A 227 23.33 1.31 -17.59
C GLU A 227 22.90 0.24 -16.57
N VAL A 228 21.79 -0.45 -16.86
CA VAL A 228 21.30 -1.53 -16.00
C VAL A 228 22.20 -2.74 -16.15
N LYS A 229 22.80 -3.21 -15.07
CA LYS A 229 23.67 -4.38 -15.01
C LYS A 229 22.89 -5.65 -14.64
N GLU A 230 21.98 -5.53 -13.66
CA GLU A 230 21.12 -6.62 -13.22
C GLU A 230 19.72 -6.06 -12.91
N MET A 231 18.70 -6.87 -13.16
CA MET A 231 17.31 -6.57 -12.84
C MET A 231 16.70 -7.79 -12.14
N PRO A 232 16.83 -7.88 -10.82
CA PRO A 232 16.32 -8.98 -10.02
C PRO A 232 14.82 -9.18 -10.11
N TRP A 233 14.08 -8.09 -10.36
CA TRP A 233 12.62 -8.14 -10.41
C TRP A 233 12.05 -6.98 -11.22
N TRP A 234 10.95 -7.25 -11.94
CA TRP A 234 10.12 -6.24 -12.58
C TRP A 234 8.66 -6.69 -12.71
N SER A 235 7.76 -5.73 -12.85
CA SER A 235 6.34 -6.00 -13.06
C SER A 235 5.64 -4.80 -13.73
N VAL A 236 4.43 -5.03 -14.24
CA VAL A 236 3.54 -3.97 -14.73
C VAL A 236 2.26 -3.98 -13.90
N TYR A 237 1.93 -2.84 -13.34
CA TYR A 237 0.74 -2.62 -12.54
C TYR A 237 -0.27 -1.76 -13.28
N GLU A 238 -1.51 -2.22 -13.36
CA GLU A 238 -2.67 -1.40 -13.68
C GLU A 238 -3.24 -0.87 -12.37
N ILE A 239 -3.40 0.45 -12.28
CA ILE A 239 -3.87 1.10 -11.06
C ILE A 239 -5.39 0.98 -10.97
N GLY A 240 -5.87 0.42 -9.88
CA GLY A 240 -7.28 0.45 -9.50
C GLY A 240 -7.43 1.16 -8.15
N GLN A 241 -8.26 2.20 -8.11
CA GLN A 241 -8.60 2.93 -6.89
C GLN A 241 -9.99 2.51 -6.45
N ARG A 242 -10.05 1.49 -5.62
CA ARG A 242 -11.30 0.82 -5.26
C ARG A 242 -11.40 0.61 -3.77
N LEU A 243 -12.63 0.66 -3.26
CA LEU A 243 -12.97 0.45 -1.85
C LEU A 243 -14.06 -0.61 -1.75
N ALA A 244 -13.93 -1.53 -0.81
CA ALA A 244 -14.99 -2.51 -0.52
C ALA A 244 -16.22 -1.81 0.10
N THR A 245 -17.39 -2.31 -0.24
CA THR A 245 -18.68 -1.78 0.25
C THR A 245 -18.81 -1.87 1.77
N ALA A 246 -18.17 -2.88 2.38
CA ALA A 246 -17.94 -3.00 3.81
C ALA A 246 -16.69 -3.86 4.06
N PHE A 247 -16.10 -3.75 5.26
CA PHE A 247 -14.91 -4.51 5.65
C PHE A 247 -15.26 -5.75 6.49
N ASP A 248 -16.55 -6.08 6.57
CA ASP A 248 -17.06 -7.24 7.29
C ASP A 248 -18.38 -7.76 6.70
N ASP A 249 -18.90 -8.87 7.27
CA ASP A 249 -20.15 -9.49 6.91
C ASP A 249 -21.34 -9.05 7.79
N ALA A 250 -21.23 -7.92 8.52
CA ALA A 250 -22.30 -7.39 9.34
C ALA A 250 -23.57 -7.10 8.52
N GLU A 251 -24.71 -7.45 9.09
CA GLU A 251 -26.04 -7.18 8.57
C GLU A 251 -26.92 -6.62 9.70
N PRO A 252 -28.02 -5.91 9.43
CA PRO A 252 -28.93 -5.46 10.47
C PRO A 252 -29.33 -6.60 11.42
N GLY A 253 -29.01 -6.46 12.72
CA GLY A 253 -29.28 -7.48 13.73
C GLY A 253 -28.32 -8.68 13.75
N ARG A 254 -27.28 -8.67 12.93
CA ARG A 254 -26.30 -9.77 12.82
C ARG A 254 -24.88 -9.27 13.06
N MET A 255 -24.24 -9.79 14.07
CA MET A 255 -22.86 -9.44 14.42
C MET A 255 -21.85 -9.96 13.38
N PRO A 256 -20.80 -9.19 13.07
CA PRO A 256 -19.77 -9.62 12.13
C PRO A 256 -18.98 -10.81 12.66
N ARG A 257 -18.70 -11.76 11.79
CA ARG A 257 -17.85 -12.93 12.03
C ARG A 257 -16.75 -13.07 10.98
N VAL A 258 -16.94 -12.46 9.81
CA VAL A 258 -15.98 -12.47 8.71
C VAL A 258 -15.55 -11.05 8.45
N PHE A 259 -14.25 -10.82 8.42
CA PHE A 259 -13.62 -9.52 8.21
C PHE A 259 -12.72 -9.56 6.99
N LEU A 260 -12.52 -8.41 6.39
CA LEU A 260 -11.56 -8.20 5.30
C LEU A 260 -10.47 -7.24 5.78
N ALA A 261 -9.23 -7.41 5.29
CA ALA A 261 -8.13 -6.50 5.59
C ALA A 261 -7.19 -6.34 4.39
N GLY A 262 -6.52 -5.19 4.30
CA GLY A 262 -5.58 -4.87 3.23
C GLY A 262 -6.22 -4.80 1.85
N ASP A 263 -5.54 -5.32 0.82
CA ASP A 263 -6.01 -5.27 -0.57
C ASP A 263 -7.36 -6.00 -0.80
N ALA A 264 -7.80 -6.82 0.14
CA ALA A 264 -9.15 -7.37 0.12
C ALA A 264 -10.23 -6.29 0.34
N CYS A 265 -9.88 -5.19 1.02
CA CYS A 265 -10.75 -4.07 1.33
C CYS A 265 -10.57 -2.88 0.39
N HIS A 266 -9.34 -2.54 0.03
CA HIS A 266 -9.00 -1.32 -0.69
C HIS A 266 -7.78 -1.52 -1.58
N THR A 267 -7.84 -0.92 -2.76
CA THR A 267 -6.71 -0.85 -3.68
C THR A 267 -6.48 0.61 -4.09
N HIS A 268 -5.24 0.99 -4.26
CA HIS A 268 -4.82 2.34 -4.66
C HIS A 268 -3.48 2.28 -5.40
N SER A 269 -2.99 3.44 -5.87
CA SER A 269 -1.73 3.50 -6.60
C SER A 269 -0.52 3.28 -5.69
N PRO A 270 0.61 2.83 -6.24
CA PRO A 270 1.84 2.70 -5.46
C PRO A 270 2.55 4.04 -5.21
N LYS A 271 2.07 5.16 -5.77
CA LYS A 271 2.76 6.45 -5.82
C LYS A 271 3.07 7.04 -4.44
N ALA A 272 2.13 6.91 -3.51
CA ALA A 272 2.29 7.42 -2.15
C ALA A 272 3.00 6.43 -1.20
N GLY A 273 3.26 5.19 -1.64
CA GLY A 273 3.91 4.17 -0.82
C GLY A 273 3.09 3.70 0.39
N GLN A 274 1.77 3.93 0.43
CA GLN A 274 0.94 3.73 1.62
C GLN A 274 0.22 2.39 1.70
N GLY A 275 0.29 1.54 0.65
CA GLY A 275 -0.46 0.28 0.59
C GLY A 275 -0.19 -0.65 1.77
N LEU A 276 1.05 -1.03 1.96
CA LEU A 276 1.46 -1.88 3.08
C LEU A 276 1.09 -1.24 4.42
N ASN A 277 1.34 0.05 4.58
CA ASN A 277 1.09 0.77 5.83
C ASN A 277 -0.40 0.71 6.23
N THR A 278 -1.29 1.01 5.29
CA THR A 278 -2.73 0.95 5.54
C THR A 278 -3.20 -0.47 5.82
N SER A 279 -2.68 -1.47 5.09
CA SER A 279 -3.00 -2.89 5.30
C SER A 279 -2.55 -3.39 6.67
N VAL A 280 -1.35 -3.02 7.12
CA VAL A 280 -0.86 -3.36 8.47
C VAL A 280 -1.68 -2.65 9.55
N ASN A 281 -2.09 -1.40 9.31
CA ASN A 281 -2.99 -0.69 10.22
C ASN A 281 -4.37 -1.35 10.34
N ASP A 282 -4.92 -1.92 9.25
CA ASP A 282 -6.18 -2.67 9.31
C ASP A 282 -6.04 -3.88 10.23
N THR A 283 -5.02 -4.69 10.00
CA THR A 283 -4.79 -5.90 10.80
C THR A 283 -4.43 -5.58 12.25
N TRP A 284 -3.70 -4.49 12.50
CA TRP A 284 -3.45 -4.01 13.86
C TRP A 284 -4.74 -3.60 14.56
N ASN A 285 -5.57 -2.78 13.93
CA ASN A 285 -6.85 -2.33 14.48
C ASN A 285 -7.79 -3.49 14.81
N LEU A 286 -7.92 -4.44 13.87
CA LEU A 286 -8.75 -5.64 14.08
C LEU A 286 -8.15 -6.60 15.12
N GLY A 287 -6.83 -6.77 15.10
CA GLY A 287 -6.13 -7.80 15.89
C GLY A 287 -6.30 -7.62 17.39
N TRP A 288 -6.09 -6.40 17.91
CA TRP A 288 -6.26 -6.16 19.34
C TRP A 288 -7.74 -6.28 19.78
N LYS A 289 -8.69 -5.80 18.96
CA LYS A 289 -10.13 -5.91 19.21
C LYS A 289 -10.54 -7.38 19.29
N MET A 290 -10.11 -8.16 18.32
CA MET A 290 -10.39 -9.60 18.28
C MET A 290 -9.77 -10.35 19.47
N ALA A 291 -8.55 -9.98 19.85
CA ALA A 291 -7.90 -10.57 21.02
C ALA A 291 -8.67 -10.30 22.32
N HIS A 292 -9.16 -9.08 22.53
CA HIS A 292 -9.98 -8.74 23.70
C HIS A 292 -11.31 -9.50 23.72
N VAL A 293 -11.99 -9.62 22.58
CA VAL A 293 -13.25 -10.37 22.48
C VAL A 293 -13.03 -11.86 22.71
N LEU A 294 -12.00 -12.46 22.09
CA LEU A 294 -11.71 -13.89 22.26
C LEU A 294 -11.28 -14.27 23.69
N ARG A 295 -10.68 -13.32 24.42
CA ARG A 295 -10.32 -13.49 25.84
C ARG A 295 -11.46 -13.17 26.80
N GLY A 296 -12.64 -12.79 26.30
CA GLY A 296 -13.77 -12.39 27.13
C GLY A 296 -13.57 -11.07 27.89
N GLN A 297 -12.62 -10.24 27.46
CA GLN A 297 -12.30 -8.94 28.06
C GLN A 297 -13.14 -7.80 27.46
N ALA A 298 -13.78 -8.03 26.32
CA ALA A 298 -14.67 -7.07 25.66
C ALA A 298 -15.88 -7.79 25.05
N ASN A 299 -16.96 -7.03 24.90
CA ASN A 299 -18.16 -7.46 24.19
C ASN A 299 -17.86 -7.60 22.67
N PRO A 300 -18.43 -8.61 21.97
CA PRO A 300 -18.33 -8.74 20.52
C PRO A 300 -18.71 -7.50 19.71
N GLU A 301 -19.54 -6.59 20.23
CA GLU A 301 -19.87 -5.28 19.64
C GLU A 301 -18.62 -4.43 19.35
N LEU A 302 -17.53 -4.63 20.06
CA LEU A 302 -16.25 -3.98 19.81
C LEU A 302 -15.79 -4.20 18.35
N LEU A 303 -16.06 -5.36 17.78
CA LEU A 303 -15.64 -5.71 16.42
C LEU A 303 -16.36 -4.89 15.33
N GLN A 304 -17.56 -4.35 15.62
CA GLN A 304 -18.28 -3.48 14.67
C GLN A 304 -17.55 -2.17 14.40
N THR A 305 -16.73 -1.71 15.34
CA THR A 305 -15.96 -0.47 15.17
C THR A 305 -14.84 -0.59 14.12
N TYR A 306 -14.42 -1.80 13.78
CA TYR A 306 -13.36 -2.04 12.79
C TYR A 306 -13.70 -1.46 11.42
N SER A 307 -14.82 -1.90 10.86
CA SER A 307 -15.25 -1.47 9.51
C SER A 307 -15.45 0.05 9.46
N ALA A 308 -16.14 0.61 10.48
CA ALA A 308 -16.41 2.04 10.55
C ALA A 308 -15.12 2.91 10.62
N GLU A 309 -14.13 2.47 11.41
CA GLU A 309 -12.87 3.19 11.56
C GLU A 309 -11.98 3.06 10.31
N ARG A 310 -11.81 1.83 9.80
CA ARG A 310 -10.82 1.58 8.75
C ARG A 310 -11.30 1.94 7.35
N GLN A 311 -12.60 1.78 7.06
CA GLN A 311 -13.16 2.14 5.77
C GLN A 311 -13.06 3.66 5.49
N ASP A 312 -13.28 4.49 6.51
CA ASP A 312 -13.15 5.94 6.38
C ASP A 312 -11.69 6.35 6.08
N ILE A 313 -10.73 5.77 6.77
CA ILE A 313 -9.30 6.05 6.53
C ILE A 313 -8.86 5.55 5.14
N ALA A 314 -9.28 4.36 4.73
CA ALA A 314 -9.00 3.87 3.39
C ALA A 314 -9.61 4.76 2.30
N LYS A 315 -10.82 5.30 2.55
CA LYS A 315 -11.45 6.27 1.64
C LYS A 315 -10.64 7.56 1.54
N GLN A 316 -10.17 8.12 2.66
CA GLN A 316 -9.33 9.32 2.67
C GLN A 316 -8.05 9.10 1.88
N LEU A 317 -7.39 7.94 2.03
CA LEU A 317 -6.22 7.58 1.25
C LEU A 317 -6.52 7.50 -0.25
N ILE A 318 -7.62 6.87 -0.64
CA ILE A 318 -8.02 6.73 -2.05
C ILE A 318 -8.33 8.10 -2.66
N ASP A 319 -9.03 8.97 -1.95
CA ASP A 319 -9.37 10.32 -2.42
C ASP A 319 -8.09 11.17 -2.62
N PHE A 320 -7.14 11.08 -1.69
CA PHE A 320 -5.83 11.70 -1.85
C PHE A 320 -5.07 11.10 -3.06
N ASP A 321 -4.99 9.77 -3.14
CA ASP A 321 -4.27 9.08 -4.22
C ASP A 321 -4.83 9.45 -5.60
N ARG A 322 -6.16 9.64 -5.72
CA ARG A 322 -6.79 10.15 -6.95
C ARG A 322 -6.31 11.54 -7.32
N ALA A 323 -6.33 12.46 -6.35
CA ALA A 323 -5.90 13.84 -6.57
C ALA A 323 -4.41 13.89 -6.92
N PHE A 324 -3.58 13.18 -6.17
CA PHE A 324 -2.13 13.10 -6.38
C PHE A 324 -1.79 12.45 -7.73
N ALA A 325 -2.42 11.33 -8.07
CA ALA A 325 -2.21 10.64 -9.34
C ALA A 325 -2.60 11.51 -10.54
N LYS A 326 -3.72 12.23 -10.44
CA LYS A 326 -4.17 13.16 -11.48
C LYS A 326 -3.15 14.27 -11.68
N LEU A 327 -2.69 14.89 -10.59
CA LEU A 327 -1.73 15.99 -10.64
C LEU A 327 -0.37 15.53 -11.18
N PHE A 328 0.10 14.37 -10.69
CA PHE A 328 1.36 13.77 -11.14
C PHE A 328 1.38 13.52 -12.64
N SER A 329 0.28 13.05 -13.21
CA SER A 329 0.16 12.73 -14.65
C SER A 329 -0.32 13.91 -15.50
N THR A 330 -0.51 15.10 -14.93
CA THR A 330 -0.84 16.31 -15.67
C THR A 330 0.44 16.98 -16.15
N LYS A 331 0.51 17.31 -17.45
CA LYS A 331 1.66 18.05 -17.99
C LYS A 331 1.83 19.37 -17.26
N VAL A 332 3.06 19.69 -16.93
CA VAL A 332 3.43 20.95 -16.26
C VAL A 332 3.06 22.14 -17.15
N LYS A 333 2.66 23.24 -16.53
CA LYS A 333 2.39 24.51 -17.22
C LYS A 333 3.66 25.02 -17.89
N SER A 334 3.53 25.37 -19.15
CA SER A 334 4.62 25.95 -19.96
C SER A 334 4.04 26.96 -20.98
N ALA A 335 4.90 27.62 -21.71
CA ALA A 335 4.47 28.51 -22.78
C ALA A 335 3.58 27.79 -23.80
N ASP A 336 3.89 26.52 -24.12
CA ASP A 336 3.14 25.68 -25.05
C ASP A 336 1.95 24.97 -24.40
N ASN A 337 1.86 24.99 -23.09
CA ASN A 337 0.77 24.38 -22.31
C ASN A 337 0.32 25.31 -21.17
N PRO A 338 -0.37 26.43 -21.47
CA PRO A 338 -0.76 27.42 -20.46
C PRO A 338 -1.78 26.91 -19.44
N ASN A 339 -2.50 25.83 -19.76
CA ASN A 339 -3.50 25.18 -18.88
C ASN A 339 -2.93 23.98 -18.12
N GLY A 340 -1.61 23.79 -18.14
CA GLY A 340 -0.94 22.73 -17.39
C GLY A 340 -1.00 22.94 -15.87
N ALA A 341 -0.60 21.91 -15.12
CA ALA A 341 -0.50 21.98 -13.67
C ALA A 341 0.57 22.99 -13.24
N ASP A 342 0.30 23.71 -12.15
CA ASP A 342 1.31 24.54 -11.49
C ASP A 342 2.50 23.66 -11.10
N PRO A 343 3.73 24.05 -11.48
CA PRO A 343 4.92 23.28 -11.14
C PRO A 343 5.07 22.93 -9.66
N ASP A 344 4.61 23.78 -8.76
CA ASP A 344 4.78 23.62 -7.33
C ASP A 344 3.58 22.96 -6.63
N GLU A 345 2.49 22.72 -7.36
CA GLU A 345 1.28 22.15 -6.78
C GLU A 345 1.48 20.69 -6.31
N LEU A 346 2.24 19.91 -7.08
CA LEU A 346 2.56 18.52 -6.72
C LEU A 346 3.35 18.45 -5.41
N GLN A 347 4.34 19.33 -5.26
CA GLN A 347 5.15 19.42 -4.05
C GLN A 347 4.32 19.89 -2.85
N ARG A 348 3.49 20.94 -3.02
CA ARG A 348 2.59 21.42 -1.96
C ARG A 348 1.64 20.31 -1.50
N MET A 349 1.04 19.58 -2.43
CA MET A 349 0.16 18.46 -2.11
C MET A 349 0.92 17.34 -1.36
N TYR A 350 2.13 17.03 -1.78
CA TYR A 350 2.98 16.04 -1.11
C TYR A 350 3.26 16.44 0.35
N MET A 351 3.64 17.69 0.58
CA MET A 351 3.93 18.21 1.93
C MET A 351 2.68 18.24 2.81
N GLN A 352 1.54 18.71 2.29
CA GLN A 352 0.27 18.75 3.03
C GLN A 352 -0.17 17.37 3.53
N PHE A 353 0.12 16.32 2.74
CA PHE A 353 -0.24 14.96 3.10
C PHE A 353 0.82 14.23 3.94
N GLY A 354 1.94 14.87 4.21
CA GLY A 354 3.07 14.30 4.97
C GLY A 354 2.65 13.79 6.35
N ARG A 355 1.80 14.52 7.07
CA ARG A 355 1.28 14.09 8.39
C ARG A 355 0.41 12.84 8.31
N PHE A 356 -0.38 12.69 7.25
CA PHE A 356 -1.18 11.48 7.04
C PHE A 356 -0.27 10.28 6.73
N THR A 357 0.70 10.46 5.85
CA THR A 357 1.64 9.39 5.48
C THR A 357 2.56 8.98 6.64
N ALA A 358 2.87 9.91 7.54
CA ALA A 358 3.56 9.62 8.79
C ALA A 358 2.67 8.96 9.87
N GLY A 359 1.35 8.83 9.61
CA GLY A 359 0.42 8.21 10.54
C GLY A 359 -0.06 9.13 11.68
N THR A 360 0.39 10.38 11.72
CA THR A 360 0.10 11.33 12.83
C THR A 360 -1.18 12.15 12.63
N ALA A 361 -1.79 12.10 11.45
CA ALA A 361 -3.04 12.81 11.14
C ALA A 361 -4.28 11.92 11.10
N ILE A 362 -4.15 10.65 11.46
CA ILE A 362 -5.28 9.71 11.44
C ILE A 362 -6.23 10.04 12.60
N ARG A 363 -7.50 10.28 12.27
CA ARG A 363 -8.56 10.57 13.23
C ARG A 363 -9.78 9.71 12.92
N TYR A 364 -10.25 8.98 13.91
CA TYR A 364 -11.48 8.23 13.81
C TYR A 364 -12.69 9.11 14.17
N LYS A 365 -13.82 8.84 13.54
CA LYS A 365 -15.09 9.49 13.87
C LYS A 365 -15.59 9.04 15.24
N PRO A 366 -16.45 9.85 15.90
CA PRO A 366 -17.08 9.43 17.15
C PRO A 366 -17.76 8.07 17.02
N SER A 367 -17.53 7.20 18.00
CA SER A 367 -18.01 5.83 18.06
C SER A 367 -18.16 5.40 19.53
N THR A 368 -18.41 4.13 19.77
CA THR A 368 -18.37 3.57 21.14
C THR A 368 -16.99 3.62 21.79
N LEU A 369 -15.92 3.81 21.00
CA LEU A 369 -14.54 3.91 21.47
C LEU A 369 -13.99 5.35 21.42
N VAL A 370 -14.53 6.19 20.56
CA VAL A 370 -14.00 7.52 20.28
C VAL A 370 -15.07 8.55 20.65
N GLY A 371 -14.75 9.40 21.64
CA GLY A 371 -15.61 10.50 22.05
C GLY A 371 -15.67 11.61 20.99
N ASP A 372 -16.70 12.46 21.07
CA ASP A 372 -16.76 13.68 20.28
C ASP A 372 -15.74 14.69 20.84
N ALA A 373 -14.93 15.28 19.98
CA ALA A 373 -13.92 16.28 20.36
C ALA A 373 -14.55 17.52 21.06
N SER A 374 -15.83 17.81 20.81
CA SER A 374 -16.56 18.88 21.46
C SER A 374 -16.89 18.56 22.94
N THR A 375 -16.83 17.29 23.35
CA THR A 375 -17.16 16.84 24.72
C THR A 375 -15.92 16.50 25.55
N VAL A 376 -14.74 16.53 24.97
CA VAL A 376 -13.47 16.20 25.66
C VAL A 376 -12.85 17.48 26.23
N THR A 377 -12.89 17.62 27.53
CA THR A 377 -12.05 18.60 28.25
C THR A 377 -10.66 17.99 28.40
N VAL A 378 -9.70 18.44 27.60
CA VAL A 378 -8.29 18.08 27.79
C VAL A 378 -7.78 18.84 29.02
N VAL A 379 -7.62 18.16 30.12
CA VAL A 379 -6.88 18.69 31.28
C VAL A 379 -5.41 18.45 30.97
N LEU A 380 -4.73 19.47 30.45
CA LEU A 380 -3.28 19.47 30.43
C LEU A 380 -2.83 19.57 31.89
N ARG A 381 -2.20 18.55 32.41
CA ARG A 381 -1.43 18.65 33.64
C ARG A 381 -0.07 19.21 33.24
N ASP A 382 0.19 20.43 33.68
CA ASP A 382 1.54 20.97 33.77
C ASP A 382 2.23 20.25 34.95
N ASP A 383 3.04 19.24 34.66
CA ASP A 383 4.00 18.62 35.58
C ASP A 383 5.40 18.82 35.02
#